data_e906ad4cce73ef6f95c5c153fd145d8e
#
_entry.id   e906ad4cce73ef6f95c5c153fd145d8e
#
_cell.length_a   1.000
_cell.length_b   1.000
_cell.length_c   1.000
_cell.angle_alpha   90.00
_cell.angle_beta   90.00
_cell.angle_gamma   90.00
#
_symmetry.space_group_name_H-M   'P 1'
#
loop_
_entity.id
_entity.type
_entity.pdbx_description
1 polymer ?
#
loop_
_entity_poly.entity_id
_entity_poly.type
_entity_poly.pdbx_seq_one_letter_code
_entity_poly.pdbx_strand_id
1 'polypeptide(L)'
;MRIGIATDHGGYGLKEELVTQLRKADHEVIDFGAHKLDSGDDYPDFVVPLAKAVSVGQVDRGVAICGSGVGASVCANKIPGIRASLIHDHFSARQGVEDDHMNILCMGGRTVGPAVAWDLVQTFLEAEYSQAERHLRRLGKVAALETK
;
A
#
# COMPACT_ATOMS: atom_id res chain seq x y z
N MET A 1 -8.64 10.93 -5.50
CA MET A 1 -8.69 9.69 -4.68
C MET A 1 -8.11 9.99 -3.31
N ARG A 2 -8.65 9.39 -2.24
CA ARG A 2 -8.11 9.48 -0.89
C ARG A 2 -7.06 8.40 -0.70
N ILE A 3 -5.82 8.77 -0.48
CA ILE A 3 -4.69 7.85 -0.36
C ILE A 3 -4.12 7.91 1.04
N GLY A 4 -4.06 6.75 1.71
CA GLY A 4 -3.32 6.61 2.95
C GLY A 4 -1.86 6.25 2.69
N ILE A 5 -0.94 6.78 3.47
CA ILE A 5 0.48 6.42 3.39
C ILE A 5 1.07 6.24 4.78
N ALA A 6 1.93 5.24 4.93
CA ALA A 6 2.61 4.95 6.19
C ALA A 6 4.02 4.40 5.97
N THR A 7 4.90 4.67 6.89
CA THR A 7 6.26 4.13 6.95
C THR A 7 6.78 4.09 8.39
N ASP A 8 7.82 3.29 8.63
CA ASP A 8 8.74 3.45 9.75
C ASP A 8 9.98 4.25 9.31
N HIS A 9 11.02 4.28 10.15
CA HIS A 9 12.29 4.95 9.83
C HIS A 9 12.94 4.44 8.53
N GLY A 10 12.71 3.17 8.16
CA GLY A 10 13.32 2.55 6.98
C GLY A 10 12.85 3.11 5.63
N GLY A 11 11.73 3.82 5.60
CA GLY A 11 11.18 4.46 4.39
C GLY A 11 10.81 5.93 4.59
N TYR A 12 11.27 6.57 5.66
CA TYR A 12 10.85 7.93 6.01
C TYR A 12 11.10 8.95 4.89
N GLY A 13 12.30 9.00 4.34
CA GLY A 13 12.63 9.93 3.25
C GLY A 13 11.80 9.68 1.98
N LEU A 14 11.60 8.41 1.62
CA LEU A 14 10.77 8.04 0.47
C LEU A 14 9.30 8.42 0.67
N LYS A 15 8.77 8.24 1.89
CA LYS A 15 7.40 8.65 2.21
C LYS A 15 7.20 10.16 2.01
N GLU A 16 8.11 10.98 2.49
CA GLU A 16 8.02 12.44 2.35
C GLU A 16 7.98 12.87 0.88
N GLU A 17 8.81 12.25 0.03
CA GLU A 17 8.79 12.51 -1.41
C GLU A 17 7.47 12.06 -2.06
N LEU A 18 6.97 10.87 -1.72
CA LEU A 18 5.72 10.36 -2.27
C LEU A 18 4.50 11.18 -1.82
N VAL A 19 4.47 11.65 -0.58
CA VAL A 19 3.42 12.58 -0.09
C VAL A 19 3.39 13.84 -0.94
N THR A 20 4.56 14.41 -1.25
CA THR A 20 4.67 15.60 -2.10
C THR A 20 4.14 15.32 -3.51
N GLN A 21 4.52 14.20 -4.11
CA GLN A 21 4.09 13.83 -5.46
C GLN A 21 2.58 13.53 -5.52
N LEU A 22 2.05 12.81 -4.54
CA LEU A 22 0.62 12.50 -4.46
C LEU A 22 -0.24 13.76 -4.37
N ARG A 23 0.18 14.74 -3.54
CA ARG A 23 -0.51 16.03 -3.43
C ARG A 23 -0.44 16.85 -4.72
N LYS A 24 0.72 16.84 -5.41
CA LYS A 24 0.86 17.49 -6.74
C LYS A 24 -0.01 16.84 -7.81
N ALA A 25 -0.34 15.56 -7.66
CA ALA A 25 -1.24 14.81 -8.53
C ALA A 25 -2.72 14.91 -8.09
N ASP A 26 -3.06 15.90 -7.28
CA ASP A 26 -4.42 16.20 -6.79
C ASP A 26 -5.09 15.06 -6.00
N HIS A 27 -4.29 14.21 -5.34
CA HIS A 27 -4.82 13.25 -4.38
C HIS A 27 -4.96 13.88 -2.98
N GLU A 28 -6.02 13.50 -2.29
CA GLU A 28 -6.14 13.74 -0.85
C GLU A 28 -5.28 12.72 -0.11
N VAL A 29 -4.27 13.17 0.62
CA VAL A 29 -3.30 12.31 1.31
C VAL A 29 -3.53 12.35 2.80
N ILE A 30 -3.75 11.17 3.39
CA ILE A 30 -3.78 10.96 4.85
C ILE A 30 -2.48 10.26 5.24
N ASP A 31 -1.65 10.98 5.96
CA ASP A 31 -0.35 10.49 6.44
C ASP A 31 -0.49 9.85 7.83
N PHE A 32 -0.30 8.53 7.91
CA PHE A 32 -0.37 7.74 9.14
C PHE A 32 0.95 7.67 9.90
N GLY A 33 1.99 8.34 9.42
CA GLY A 33 3.32 8.38 10.04
C GLY A 33 4.30 7.43 9.30
N ALA A 34 5.54 7.34 9.81
CA ALA A 34 6.11 8.15 10.92
C ALA A 34 6.16 9.63 10.56
N HIS A 35 5.91 10.49 11.55
CA HIS A 35 5.94 11.96 11.35
C HIS A 35 7.29 12.57 11.70
N LYS A 36 8.21 11.78 12.24
CA LYS A 36 9.61 12.12 12.53
C LYS A 36 10.49 10.91 12.24
N LEU A 37 11.75 11.17 11.95
CA LEU A 37 12.74 10.10 11.81
C LEU A 37 13.18 9.62 13.20
N ASP A 38 12.84 8.38 13.52
CA ASP A 38 13.20 7.72 14.78
C ASP A 38 13.65 6.28 14.47
N SER A 39 14.94 6.01 14.61
CA SER A 39 15.52 4.69 14.30
C SER A 39 15.03 3.56 15.21
N GLY A 40 14.34 3.88 16.30
CA GLY A 40 13.78 2.93 17.24
C GLY A 40 12.30 2.64 17.04
N ASP A 41 11.66 3.20 16.01
CA ASP A 41 10.25 2.98 15.75
C ASP A 41 9.97 1.63 15.08
N ASP A 42 8.73 1.17 15.21
CA ASP A 42 8.27 -0.12 14.69
C ASP A 42 7.23 0.08 13.57
N TYR A 43 7.44 -0.56 12.41
CA TYR A 43 6.54 -0.40 11.25
C TYR A 43 5.07 -0.77 11.54
N PRO A 44 4.72 -1.74 12.41
CA PRO A 44 3.32 -2.06 12.68
C PRO A 44 2.54 -0.90 13.29
N ASP A 45 3.18 -0.02 14.05
CA ASP A 45 2.52 1.13 14.70
C ASP A 45 1.94 2.11 13.67
N PHE A 46 2.46 2.12 12.44
CA PHE A 46 1.99 2.97 11.34
C PHE A 46 1.19 2.20 10.30
N VAL A 47 1.59 0.98 9.98
CA VAL A 47 0.95 0.15 8.96
C VAL A 47 -0.42 -0.37 9.42
N VAL A 48 -0.59 -0.73 10.70
CA VAL A 48 -1.90 -1.20 11.21
C VAL A 48 -2.97 -0.12 11.12
N PRO A 49 -2.74 1.14 11.56
CA PRO A 49 -3.71 2.21 11.37
C PRO A 49 -4.07 2.46 9.89
N LEU A 50 -3.07 2.48 9.00
CA LEU A 50 -3.30 2.59 7.56
C LEU A 50 -4.19 1.46 7.04
N ALA A 51 -3.85 0.21 7.35
CA ALA A 51 -4.60 -0.96 6.89
C ALA A 51 -6.05 -0.95 7.39
N LYS A 52 -6.27 -0.56 8.65
CA LYS A 52 -7.63 -0.38 9.19
C LYS A 52 -8.39 0.71 8.45
N ALA A 53 -7.76 1.84 8.13
CA ALA A 53 -8.39 2.92 7.38
C ALA A 53 -8.82 2.50 5.97
N VAL A 54 -7.99 1.69 5.28
CA VAL A 54 -8.36 1.08 3.98
C VAL A 54 -9.50 0.09 4.15
N SER A 55 -9.43 -0.77 5.16
CA SER A 55 -10.43 -1.83 5.40
C SER A 55 -11.84 -1.27 5.62
N VAL A 56 -11.96 -0.11 6.29
CA VAL A 56 -13.25 0.53 6.56
C VAL A 56 -13.63 1.61 5.53
N GLY A 57 -12.86 1.79 4.48
CA GLY A 57 -13.13 2.77 3.42
C GLY A 57 -12.91 4.23 3.80
N GLN A 58 -12.16 4.51 4.86
CA GLN A 58 -11.72 5.86 5.22
C GLN A 58 -10.77 6.44 4.18
N VAL A 59 -9.91 5.60 3.62
CA VAL A 59 -9.10 5.88 2.42
C VAL A 59 -9.39 4.84 1.35
N ASP A 60 -9.19 5.21 0.10
CA ASP A 60 -9.53 4.34 -1.04
C ASP A 60 -8.44 3.30 -1.30
N ARG A 61 -7.18 3.69 -1.19
CA ARG A 61 -6.00 2.82 -1.32
C ARG A 61 -4.88 3.26 -0.38
N GLY A 62 -3.94 2.36 -0.11
CA GLY A 62 -2.81 2.61 0.76
C GLY A 62 -1.46 2.37 0.12
N VAL A 63 -0.45 3.09 0.60
CA VAL A 63 0.97 2.86 0.32
C VAL A 63 1.68 2.66 1.65
N ALA A 64 2.31 1.50 1.83
CA ALA A 64 3.03 1.16 3.05
C ALA A 64 4.50 0.88 2.76
N ILE A 65 5.39 1.54 3.49
CA ILE A 65 6.83 1.48 3.27
C ILE A 65 7.51 1.02 4.57
N CYS A 66 8.54 0.21 4.44
CA CYS A 66 9.52 -0.04 5.50
C CYS A 66 10.89 -0.24 4.84
N GLY A 67 11.88 -0.78 5.50
CA GLY A 67 13.21 -0.97 4.91
C GLY A 67 13.19 -1.77 3.60
N SER A 68 12.50 -2.90 3.58
CA SER A 68 12.34 -3.79 2.42
C SER A 68 10.90 -3.86 1.87
N GLY A 69 9.91 -3.41 2.64
CA GLY A 69 8.49 -3.57 2.34
C GLY A 69 7.91 -4.92 2.75
N VAL A 70 8.75 -5.89 3.10
CA VAL A 70 8.29 -7.25 3.48
C VAL A 70 7.46 -7.21 4.77
N GLY A 71 7.97 -6.60 5.84
CA GLY A 71 7.26 -6.48 7.11
C GLY A 71 5.95 -5.71 6.96
N ALA A 72 5.95 -4.62 6.21
CA ALA A 72 4.74 -3.85 5.91
C ALA A 72 3.66 -4.72 5.22
N SER A 73 4.05 -5.51 4.21
CA SER A 73 3.14 -6.42 3.51
C SER A 73 2.57 -7.50 4.44
N VAL A 74 3.42 -8.16 5.22
CA VAL A 74 2.99 -9.19 6.19
C VAL A 74 2.00 -8.60 7.20
N CYS A 75 2.33 -7.44 7.77
CA CYS A 75 1.53 -6.76 8.76
C CYS A 75 0.16 -6.33 8.21
N ALA A 76 0.14 -5.65 7.06
CA ALA A 76 -1.09 -5.16 6.46
C ALA A 76 -2.09 -6.30 6.18
N ASN A 77 -1.62 -7.44 5.68
CA ASN A 77 -2.46 -8.59 5.37
C ASN A 77 -3.04 -9.31 6.60
N LYS A 78 -2.67 -8.94 7.82
CA LYS A 78 -3.32 -9.44 9.04
C LYS A 78 -4.65 -8.73 9.33
N ILE A 79 -4.95 -7.64 8.64
CA ILE A 79 -6.21 -6.91 8.79
C ILE A 79 -7.22 -7.44 7.76
N PRO A 80 -8.42 -7.87 8.18
CA PRO A 80 -9.45 -8.35 7.26
C PRO A 80 -9.79 -7.33 6.16
N GLY A 81 -9.99 -7.82 4.94
CA GLY A 81 -10.28 -6.99 3.77
C GLY A 81 -9.07 -6.36 3.12
N ILE A 82 -7.86 -6.60 3.64
CA ILE A 82 -6.63 -6.08 3.04
C ILE A 82 -6.02 -7.11 2.09
N ARG A 83 -5.62 -6.60 0.93
CA ARG A 83 -4.85 -7.29 -0.10
C ARG A 83 -3.64 -6.44 -0.41
N ALA A 84 -2.61 -6.62 0.39
CA ALA A 84 -1.34 -5.93 0.29
C ALA A 84 -0.30 -6.80 -0.41
N SER A 85 0.53 -6.20 -1.25
CA SER A 85 1.62 -6.92 -1.90
C SER A 85 2.89 -6.09 -1.96
N LEU A 86 4.02 -6.78 -1.88
CA LEU A 86 5.34 -6.20 -2.11
C LEU A 86 5.54 -6.03 -3.62
N ILE A 87 5.64 -4.79 -4.07
CA ILE A 87 5.67 -4.43 -5.49
C ILE A 87 6.96 -3.68 -5.82
N HIS A 88 7.72 -4.24 -6.76
CA HIS A 88 8.94 -3.64 -7.29
C HIS A 88 8.96 -3.59 -8.84
N ASP A 89 7.85 -3.93 -9.50
CA ASP A 89 7.72 -3.90 -10.95
C ASP A 89 6.33 -3.38 -11.39
N HIS A 90 6.27 -2.80 -12.58
CA HIS A 90 5.05 -2.18 -13.11
C HIS A 90 3.97 -3.20 -13.50
N PHE A 91 4.35 -4.37 -13.98
CA PHE A 91 3.38 -5.40 -14.31
C PHE A 91 2.58 -5.81 -13.07
N SER A 92 3.27 -6.13 -11.97
CA SER A 92 2.63 -6.53 -10.73
C SER A 92 1.86 -5.39 -10.07
N ALA A 93 2.33 -4.13 -10.19
CA ALA A 93 1.62 -2.96 -9.69
C ALA A 93 0.23 -2.80 -10.34
N ARG A 94 0.13 -3.05 -11.64
CA ARG A 94 -1.12 -2.99 -12.40
C ARG A 94 -1.95 -4.25 -12.23
N GLN A 95 -1.37 -5.40 -12.55
CA GLN A 95 -2.07 -6.70 -12.55
C GLN A 95 -2.61 -7.07 -11.16
N GLY A 96 -1.88 -6.73 -10.09
CA GLY A 96 -2.35 -6.96 -8.73
C GLY A 96 -3.68 -6.26 -8.42
N VAL A 97 -3.89 -5.06 -8.97
CA VAL A 97 -5.19 -4.37 -8.88
C VAL A 97 -6.21 -5.00 -9.82
N GLU A 98 -5.86 -5.20 -11.08
CA GLU A 98 -6.78 -5.70 -12.12
C GLU A 98 -7.35 -7.09 -11.79
N ASP A 99 -6.52 -7.99 -11.28
CA ASP A 99 -6.88 -9.39 -11.04
C ASP A 99 -7.25 -9.69 -9.58
N ASP A 100 -6.49 -9.13 -8.64
CA ASP A 100 -6.59 -9.48 -7.21
C ASP A 100 -7.16 -8.36 -6.35
N HIS A 101 -7.57 -7.25 -6.96
CA HIS A 101 -8.13 -6.09 -6.26
C HIS A 101 -7.22 -5.61 -5.13
N MET A 102 -5.91 -5.57 -5.39
CA MET A 102 -4.91 -5.09 -4.45
C MET A 102 -5.25 -3.67 -3.98
N ASN A 103 -5.28 -3.45 -2.68
CA ASN A 103 -5.67 -2.16 -2.08
C ASN A 103 -4.58 -1.49 -1.26
N ILE A 104 -3.48 -2.19 -0.98
CA ILE A 104 -2.26 -1.60 -0.40
C ILE A 104 -1.04 -2.06 -1.21
N LEU A 105 -0.28 -1.10 -1.71
CA LEU A 105 1.02 -1.33 -2.31
C LEU A 105 2.09 -1.17 -1.25
N CYS A 106 2.96 -2.19 -1.10
CA CYS A 106 4.10 -2.14 -0.19
C CYS A 106 5.41 -2.07 -0.96
N MET A 107 6.37 -1.30 -0.47
CA MET A 107 7.71 -1.19 -1.07
C MET A 107 8.78 -0.92 0.00
N GLY A 108 10.02 -1.13 -0.39
CA GLY A 108 11.18 -0.91 0.47
C GLY A 108 11.86 0.42 0.21
N GLY A 109 12.00 1.27 1.24
CA GLY A 109 12.74 2.51 1.14
C GLY A 109 14.24 2.34 0.87
N ARG A 110 14.77 1.13 1.12
CA ARG A 110 16.17 0.76 0.85
C ARG A 110 16.36 0.02 -0.46
N THR A 111 15.28 -0.37 -1.13
CA THR A 111 15.33 -1.22 -2.34
C THR A 111 14.84 -0.49 -3.59
N VAL A 112 14.06 0.57 -3.44
CA VAL A 112 13.45 1.30 -4.57
C VAL A 112 13.85 2.77 -4.50
N GLY A 113 14.39 3.28 -5.61
CA GLY A 113 14.68 4.70 -5.75
C GLY A 113 13.39 5.52 -5.93
N PRO A 114 13.42 6.84 -5.61
CA PRO A 114 12.22 7.68 -5.61
C PRO A 114 11.48 7.77 -6.94
N ALA A 115 12.20 7.83 -8.06
CA ALA A 115 11.59 7.91 -9.38
C ALA A 115 10.81 6.63 -9.72
N VAL A 116 11.42 5.46 -9.48
CA VAL A 116 10.76 4.16 -9.70
C VAL A 116 9.59 3.99 -8.73
N ALA A 117 9.75 4.39 -7.48
CA ALA A 117 8.66 4.34 -6.48
C ALA A 117 7.45 5.15 -6.92
N TRP A 118 7.66 6.35 -7.46
CA TRP A 118 6.57 7.17 -7.98
C TRP A 118 5.86 6.53 -9.18
N ASP A 119 6.62 6.00 -10.14
CA ASP A 119 6.06 5.29 -11.30
C ASP A 119 5.22 4.07 -10.86
N LEU A 120 5.69 3.31 -9.87
CA LEU A 120 4.94 2.17 -9.32
C LEU A 120 3.65 2.61 -8.63
N VAL A 121 3.70 3.68 -7.85
CA VAL A 121 2.52 4.24 -7.18
C VAL A 121 1.49 4.72 -8.21
N GLN A 122 1.92 5.47 -9.24
CA GLN A 122 1.02 5.93 -10.31
C GLN A 122 0.35 4.72 -11.01
N THR A 123 1.15 3.73 -11.41
CA THR A 123 0.63 2.50 -12.04
C THR A 123 -0.41 1.81 -11.17
N PHE A 124 -0.13 1.70 -9.87
CA PHE A 124 -1.06 1.12 -8.88
C PHE A 124 -2.36 1.93 -8.75
N LEU A 125 -2.28 3.26 -8.73
CA LEU A 125 -3.44 4.13 -8.54
C LEU A 125 -4.32 4.25 -9.80
N GLU A 126 -3.73 4.15 -10.99
CA GLU A 126 -4.45 4.22 -12.27
C GLU A 126 -5.15 2.91 -12.64
N ALA A 127 -4.69 1.77 -12.10
CA ALA A 127 -5.26 0.47 -12.40
C ALA A 127 -6.66 0.32 -11.79
N GLU A 128 -7.54 -0.38 -12.50
CA GLU A 128 -8.91 -0.67 -12.08
C GLU A 128 -9.16 -2.17 -11.98
N TYR A 129 -9.92 -2.59 -10.97
CA TYR A 129 -10.29 -3.99 -10.81
C TYR A 129 -11.19 -4.44 -11.95
N SER A 130 -10.81 -5.50 -12.65
CA SER A 130 -11.47 -5.98 -13.85
C SER A 130 -12.90 -6.52 -13.62
N GLN A 131 -13.18 -7.00 -12.42
CA GLN A 131 -14.42 -7.69 -12.04
C GLN A 131 -14.76 -8.89 -12.94
N ALA A 132 -13.79 -9.42 -13.69
CA ALA A 132 -14.00 -10.63 -14.49
C ALA A 132 -14.40 -11.81 -13.60
N GLU A 133 -15.32 -12.66 -14.09
CA GLU A 133 -15.87 -13.78 -13.32
C GLU A 133 -14.79 -14.66 -12.65
N ARG A 134 -13.72 -14.96 -13.40
CA ARG A 134 -12.61 -15.76 -12.85
C ARG A 134 -11.90 -15.07 -11.68
N HIS A 135 -11.77 -13.74 -11.72
CA HIS A 135 -11.14 -12.96 -10.66
C HIS A 135 -12.04 -12.83 -9.44
N LEU A 136 -13.34 -12.57 -9.64
CA LEU A 136 -14.35 -12.60 -8.57
C LEU A 136 -14.36 -13.94 -7.85
N ARG A 137 -14.36 -15.05 -8.59
CA ARG A 137 -14.34 -16.41 -8.01
C ARG A 137 -13.09 -16.68 -7.19
N ARG A 138 -11.90 -16.31 -7.70
CA ARG A 138 -10.62 -16.48 -7.00
C ARG A 138 -10.57 -15.65 -5.74
N LEU A 139 -10.93 -14.38 -5.84
CA LEU A 139 -10.93 -13.45 -4.71
C LEU A 139 -11.92 -13.86 -3.63
N GLY A 140 -13.09 -14.40 -4.00
CA GLY A 140 -14.04 -14.97 -3.05
C GLY A 140 -13.47 -16.13 -2.22
N LYS A 141 -12.60 -16.96 -2.83
CA LYS A 141 -11.90 -18.04 -2.10
C LYS A 141 -10.88 -17.49 -1.10
N VAL A 142 -10.21 -16.39 -1.44
CA VAL A 142 -9.28 -15.70 -0.52
C VAL A 142 -10.05 -15.08 0.63
N ALA A 143 -11.13 -14.35 0.34
CA ALA A 143 -11.97 -13.72 1.37
C ALA A 143 -12.56 -14.73 2.36
N ALA A 144 -12.89 -15.95 1.92
CA ALA A 144 -13.38 -17.02 2.80
C ALA A 144 -12.39 -17.44 3.89
N LEU A 145 -11.10 -17.15 3.74
CA LEU A 145 -10.07 -17.43 4.74
C LEU A 145 -10.13 -16.49 5.94
N GLU A 146 -10.75 -15.34 5.79
CA GLU A 146 -10.87 -14.30 6.83
C GLU A 146 -12.03 -14.58 7.82
N THR A 147 -12.92 -15.50 7.50
CA THR A 147 -14.14 -15.78 8.28
C THR A 147 -13.96 -16.85 9.37
N LYS A 148 -12.73 -17.10 9.83
CA LYS A 148 -12.42 -18.08 10.88
C LYS A 148 -12.27 -17.45 12.25
#